data_943fd96f18c4a7d92390bbcc435ff6de
#
_entry.id   943fd96f18c4a7d92390bbcc435ff6de
#
_cell.length_a   1.000
_cell.length_b   1.000
_cell.length_c   1.000
_cell.angle_alpha   90.00
_cell.angle_beta   90.00
_cell.angle_gamma   90.00
#
_symmetry.space_group_name_H-M   'P 1'
#
loop_
_entity.id
_entity.type
_entity.pdbx_description
1 polymer ?
#
loop_
_entity_poly.entity_id
_entity_poly.type
_entity_poly.pdbx_seq_one_letter_code
_entity_poly.pdbx_strand_id
1 'polypeptide(L)'
;MRIARLLVILAIAPALLFAQAFTPAFTRADYEHSSFDIPMRDGVKLHLEIHAPKASATPLPFLLVRTPYGADGPGNSLNGSYKELADEGYIFVWQDIRGRYKSEGTFVMQRAPRAVDGPRNAVDESTDAYDTIEWLLRNIPRNNGKVGTLGVSYPGWTAAMAMLDPHPALKAASPQASPADMWIGDDFHHNGAFRLSYGFEYAWMTESSKENANFEFDSYDTYDWYLKVGPLSNIQKNVLKDRKLPTWTDFTTHPNYDEFWQRQAMKPYLTRVTVPTLNVGGWWDQEDFYGPLTIYRELEKHDTQSKNFLVVGPWNHGGWSRGTGQTLGKVNFASNTSEHYRKNIQAPFFAFYLKGKGSLPVGEATVFESGANAWRTYTSWPAKEATTRALYLHP
;
A
#
# COMPACT_ATOMS: atom_id res chain seq x y z
N MET A 1 46.19 -60.22 22.40
CA MET A 1 45.22 -59.15 22.79
C MET A 1 44.56 -58.57 21.54
N ARG A 2 43.34 -58.95 21.22
CA ARG A 2 42.59 -58.41 20.07
C ARG A 2 41.59 -57.38 20.60
N ILE A 3 41.77 -56.12 20.21
CA ILE A 3 40.85 -55.01 20.57
C ILE A 3 39.71 -55.02 19.57
N ALA A 4 38.51 -55.37 20.01
CA ALA A 4 37.29 -55.23 19.22
C ALA A 4 36.87 -53.75 19.19
N ARG A 5 36.81 -53.16 18.00
CA ARG A 5 36.19 -51.82 17.81
C ARG A 5 34.69 -51.98 17.65
N LEU A 6 33.96 -51.41 18.59
CA LEU A 6 32.50 -51.31 18.52
C LEU A 6 32.16 -50.12 17.60
N LEU A 7 31.53 -50.38 16.47
CA LEU A 7 30.95 -49.37 15.61
C LEU A 7 29.52 -49.05 16.14
N VAL A 8 29.33 -47.86 16.68
CA VAL A 8 27.99 -47.34 17.00
C VAL A 8 27.45 -46.67 15.73
N ILE A 9 26.48 -47.33 15.10
CA ILE A 9 25.71 -46.73 13.99
C ILE A 9 24.59 -45.91 14.61
N LEU A 10 24.71 -44.56 14.55
CA LEU A 10 23.64 -43.63 14.89
C LEU A 10 22.65 -43.63 13.73
N ALA A 11 21.50 -44.24 13.89
CA ALA A 11 20.40 -44.14 12.95
C ALA A 11 19.71 -42.75 13.13
N ILE A 12 20.00 -41.82 12.21
CA ILE A 12 19.24 -40.56 12.11
C ILE A 12 17.92 -40.88 11.42
N ALA A 13 16.84 -41.00 12.18
CA ALA A 13 15.50 -41.05 11.61
C ALA A 13 15.15 -39.66 11.02
N PRO A 14 14.71 -39.56 9.76
CA PRO A 14 14.23 -38.30 9.22
C PRO A 14 12.93 -37.95 9.94
N ALA A 15 12.92 -36.84 10.67
CA ALA A 15 11.69 -36.24 11.17
C ALA A 15 10.89 -35.76 9.96
N LEU A 16 9.89 -36.53 9.56
CA LEU A 16 8.85 -36.08 8.61
C LEU A 16 8.03 -34.99 9.30
N LEU A 17 8.42 -33.74 9.07
CA LEU A 17 7.55 -32.59 9.32
C LEU A 17 6.34 -32.73 8.38
N PHE A 18 5.25 -33.30 8.88
CA PHE A 18 3.95 -33.17 8.24
C PHE A 18 3.61 -31.68 8.27
N ALA A 19 3.75 -31.00 7.14
CA ALA A 19 3.13 -29.70 6.93
C ALA A 19 1.62 -29.92 7.14
N GLN A 20 1.09 -29.45 8.27
CA GLN A 20 -0.34 -29.45 8.51
C GLN A 20 -0.98 -28.64 7.38
N ALA A 21 -1.82 -29.27 6.58
CA ALA A 21 -2.53 -28.60 5.51
C ALA A 21 -3.33 -27.44 6.14
N PHE A 22 -3.05 -26.22 5.71
CA PHE A 22 -3.79 -25.04 6.18
C PHE A 22 -5.23 -25.18 5.72
N THR A 23 -6.14 -25.32 6.67
CA THR A 23 -7.58 -25.26 6.41
C THR A 23 -8.02 -23.82 6.65
N PRO A 24 -8.51 -23.10 5.61
CA PRO A 24 -8.99 -21.74 5.80
C PRO A 24 -10.12 -21.70 6.82
N ALA A 25 -10.07 -20.71 7.72
CA ALA A 25 -11.12 -20.51 8.71
C ALA A 25 -12.42 -20.00 8.04
N PHE A 26 -12.28 -19.32 6.88
CA PHE A 26 -13.39 -18.73 6.13
C PHE A 26 -13.15 -18.89 4.63
N THR A 27 -14.25 -18.92 3.87
CA THR A 27 -14.29 -18.86 2.40
C THR A 27 -15.07 -17.62 1.96
N ARG A 28 -15.01 -17.24 0.69
CA ARG A 28 -15.77 -16.10 0.16
C ARG A 28 -17.29 -16.24 0.44
N ALA A 29 -17.83 -17.46 0.40
CA ALA A 29 -19.23 -17.71 0.63
C ALA A 29 -19.68 -17.42 2.08
N ASP A 30 -18.74 -17.38 3.02
CA ASP A 30 -18.98 -17.07 4.42
C ASP A 30 -19.12 -15.56 4.70
N TYR A 31 -18.81 -14.71 3.72
CA TYR A 31 -18.90 -13.26 3.84
C TYR A 31 -20.27 -12.75 3.38
N GLU A 32 -20.86 -11.89 4.18
CA GLU A 32 -22.00 -11.07 3.83
C GLU A 32 -21.55 -9.63 3.51
N HIS A 33 -22.33 -8.94 2.70
CA HIS A 33 -22.05 -7.58 2.23
C HIS A 33 -23.07 -6.59 2.77
N SER A 34 -22.60 -5.39 3.13
CA SER A 34 -23.43 -4.25 3.49
C SER A 34 -22.73 -2.95 3.10
N SER A 35 -23.49 -1.88 2.86
CA SER A 35 -22.96 -0.57 2.48
C SER A 35 -23.54 0.54 3.35
N PHE A 36 -22.77 1.62 3.56
CA PHE A 36 -23.15 2.74 4.40
C PHE A 36 -22.55 4.05 3.87
N ASP A 37 -23.29 5.16 4.06
CA ASP A 37 -22.77 6.52 3.89
C ASP A 37 -22.59 7.12 5.28
N ILE A 38 -21.34 7.32 5.68
CA ILE A 38 -20.99 7.69 7.05
C ILE A 38 -20.54 9.15 7.15
N PRO A 39 -20.99 9.91 8.15
CA PRO A 39 -20.62 11.31 8.29
C PRO A 39 -19.17 11.44 8.86
N MET A 40 -18.41 12.31 8.23
CA MET A 40 -17.14 12.80 8.75
C MET A 40 -17.37 13.99 9.69
N ARG A 41 -16.34 14.47 10.40
CA ARG A 41 -16.39 15.56 11.37
C ARG A 41 -16.93 16.88 10.83
N ASP A 42 -16.83 17.10 9.52
CA ASP A 42 -17.33 18.28 8.80
C ASP A 42 -18.71 18.08 8.19
N GLY A 43 -19.33 16.90 8.42
CA GLY A 43 -20.66 16.54 7.92
C GLY A 43 -20.68 15.95 6.52
N VAL A 44 -19.56 15.95 5.78
CA VAL A 44 -19.43 15.26 4.49
C VAL A 44 -19.60 13.76 4.70
N LYS A 45 -20.37 13.09 3.85
CA LYS A 45 -20.58 11.65 3.94
C LYS A 45 -19.65 10.89 3.00
N LEU A 46 -18.95 9.89 3.55
CA LEU A 46 -18.14 8.99 2.76
C LEU A 46 -18.79 7.62 2.67
N HIS A 47 -18.80 7.08 1.45
CA HIS A 47 -19.37 5.77 1.16
C HIS A 47 -18.40 4.66 1.50
N LEU A 48 -18.89 3.60 2.12
CA LEU A 48 -18.11 2.41 2.41
C LEU A 48 -18.90 1.12 2.17
N GLU A 49 -18.16 0.10 1.78
CA GLU A 49 -18.63 -1.26 1.54
C GLU A 49 -17.97 -2.18 2.55
N ILE A 50 -18.76 -2.96 3.26
CA ILE A 50 -18.30 -3.89 4.30
C ILE A 50 -18.57 -5.32 3.87
N HIS A 51 -17.52 -6.15 3.97
CA HIS A 51 -17.67 -7.60 3.86
C HIS A 51 -17.25 -8.22 5.19
N ALA A 52 -18.22 -8.83 5.88
CA ALA A 52 -18.02 -9.45 7.19
C ALA A 52 -18.38 -10.93 7.16
N PRO A 53 -17.67 -11.80 7.87
CA PRO A 53 -18.11 -13.19 8.04
C PRO A 53 -19.49 -13.26 8.66
N LYS A 54 -20.40 -14.03 8.06
CA LYS A 54 -21.79 -14.27 8.54
C LYS A 54 -21.82 -14.79 9.96
N ALA A 55 -20.86 -15.64 10.30
CA ALA A 55 -20.68 -16.20 11.63
C ALA A 55 -19.19 -16.23 12.01
N SER A 56 -18.88 -15.93 13.25
CA SER A 56 -17.56 -16.10 13.84
C SER A 56 -17.70 -16.46 15.30
N ALA A 57 -16.88 -17.40 15.77
CA ALA A 57 -16.86 -17.81 17.18
C ALA A 57 -16.34 -16.69 18.11
N THR A 58 -15.56 -15.74 17.56
CA THR A 58 -14.98 -14.62 18.32
C THR A 58 -15.15 -13.32 17.56
N PRO A 59 -15.13 -12.16 18.24
CA PRO A 59 -15.08 -10.86 17.58
C PRO A 59 -13.87 -10.74 16.67
N LEU A 60 -14.03 -10.07 15.51
CA LEU A 60 -13.03 -9.96 14.47
C LEU A 60 -12.49 -8.52 14.33
N PRO A 61 -11.22 -8.34 13.97
CA PRO A 61 -10.69 -7.03 13.63
C PRO A 61 -11.12 -6.56 12.25
N PHE A 62 -11.08 -5.25 12.05
CA PHE A 62 -11.27 -4.63 10.75
C PHE A 62 -9.98 -4.61 9.92
N LEU A 63 -10.13 -4.71 8.59
CA LEU A 63 -9.13 -4.32 7.62
C LEU A 63 -9.72 -3.23 6.73
N LEU A 64 -9.18 -2.01 6.84
CA LEU A 64 -9.64 -0.82 6.15
C LEU A 64 -8.76 -0.50 4.94
N VAL A 65 -9.39 -0.34 3.77
CA VAL A 65 -8.78 0.14 2.53
C VAL A 65 -9.55 1.39 2.08
N ARG A 66 -8.87 2.53 1.94
CA ARG A 66 -9.44 3.76 1.41
C ARG A 66 -8.92 4.00 0.00
N THR A 67 -9.81 4.28 -0.96
CA THR A 67 -9.47 4.21 -2.39
C THR A 67 -10.15 5.31 -3.21
N PRO A 68 -9.48 5.88 -4.23
CA PRO A 68 -10.11 6.73 -5.23
C PRO A 68 -10.75 5.93 -6.38
N TYR A 69 -10.65 4.59 -6.38
CA TYR A 69 -10.94 3.74 -7.53
C TYR A 69 -12.28 3.02 -7.47
N GLY A 70 -13.10 3.30 -6.45
CA GLY A 70 -14.39 2.67 -6.22
C GLY A 70 -14.35 1.60 -5.14
N ALA A 71 -15.18 1.75 -4.14
CA ALA A 71 -15.36 0.79 -3.05
C ALA A 71 -16.27 -0.39 -3.46
N ASP A 72 -17.12 -0.21 -4.48
CA ASP A 72 -17.94 -1.30 -5.07
C ASP A 72 -17.05 -2.29 -5.84
N GLY A 73 -17.26 -3.55 -5.64
CA GLY A 73 -16.57 -4.59 -6.43
C GLY A 73 -15.35 -5.27 -5.79
N PRO A 74 -14.59 -4.67 -4.83
CA PRO A 74 -13.46 -5.38 -4.20
C PRO A 74 -13.84 -6.68 -3.49
N GLY A 75 -15.14 -6.94 -3.27
CA GLY A 75 -15.60 -8.24 -2.76
C GLY A 75 -15.10 -9.44 -3.57
N ASN A 76 -14.82 -9.27 -4.87
CA ASN A 76 -14.18 -10.28 -5.69
C ASN A 76 -12.71 -10.49 -5.33
N SER A 77 -12.05 -9.47 -4.76
CA SER A 77 -10.66 -9.55 -4.31
C SER A 77 -10.46 -10.48 -3.11
N LEU A 78 -11.53 -10.85 -2.40
CA LEU A 78 -11.49 -11.87 -1.35
C LEU A 78 -11.13 -13.27 -1.87
N ASN A 79 -11.31 -13.54 -3.16
CA ASN A 79 -10.81 -14.74 -3.83
C ASN A 79 -9.49 -14.52 -4.59
N GLY A 80 -8.99 -13.30 -4.59
CA GLY A 80 -7.80 -12.87 -5.33
C GLY A 80 -6.73 -12.27 -4.41
N SER A 81 -6.50 -10.98 -4.54
CA SER A 81 -5.42 -10.27 -3.84
C SER A 81 -5.52 -10.26 -2.31
N TYR A 82 -6.69 -10.46 -1.75
CA TYR A 82 -6.94 -10.52 -0.30
C TYR A 82 -7.28 -11.93 0.19
N LYS A 83 -7.09 -12.97 -0.65
CA LYS A 83 -7.50 -14.34 -0.32
C LYS A 83 -6.90 -14.83 1.00
N GLU A 84 -5.62 -14.68 1.19
CA GLU A 84 -4.91 -15.16 2.38
C GLU A 84 -5.40 -14.44 3.66
N LEU A 85 -5.76 -13.17 3.55
CA LEU A 85 -6.39 -12.42 4.65
C LEU A 85 -7.84 -12.85 4.86
N ALA A 86 -8.59 -13.12 3.79
CA ALA A 86 -9.97 -13.61 3.90
C ALA A 86 -10.01 -15.00 4.54
N ASP A 87 -9.08 -15.88 4.19
CA ASP A 87 -8.93 -17.20 4.80
C ASP A 87 -8.67 -17.12 6.32
N GLU A 88 -8.02 -16.05 6.79
CA GLU A 88 -7.82 -15.79 8.23
C GLU A 88 -9.06 -15.20 8.93
N GLY A 89 -9.96 -14.54 8.20
CA GLY A 89 -11.19 -13.92 8.70
C GLY A 89 -11.01 -12.55 9.33
N TYR A 90 -11.46 -11.53 8.61
CA TYR A 90 -11.51 -10.13 9.03
C TYR A 90 -12.84 -9.51 8.61
N ILE A 91 -13.20 -8.38 9.20
CA ILE A 91 -14.23 -7.50 8.67
C ILE A 91 -13.54 -6.57 7.70
N PHE A 92 -13.70 -6.79 6.40
CA PHE A 92 -13.13 -5.95 5.36
C PHE A 92 -13.99 -4.72 5.13
N VAL A 93 -13.35 -3.57 5.02
CA VAL A 93 -13.97 -2.28 4.75
C VAL A 93 -13.25 -1.61 3.61
N TRP A 94 -13.98 -1.34 2.51
CA TRP A 94 -13.50 -0.47 1.43
C TRP A 94 -14.26 0.84 1.49
N GLN A 95 -13.55 1.97 1.38
CA GLN A 95 -14.15 3.30 1.45
C GLN A 95 -13.72 4.14 0.25
N ASP A 96 -14.70 4.71 -0.44
CA ASP A 96 -14.46 5.77 -1.40
C ASP A 96 -13.94 7.01 -0.68
N ILE A 97 -12.81 7.57 -1.13
CA ILE A 97 -12.31 8.84 -0.57
C ILE A 97 -13.19 10.02 -1.03
N ARG A 98 -13.00 11.17 -0.39
CA ARG A 98 -13.74 12.40 -0.68
C ARG A 98 -13.81 12.72 -2.17
N GLY A 99 -15.03 13.01 -2.66
CA GLY A 99 -15.27 13.43 -4.03
C GLY A 99 -15.13 12.35 -5.08
N ARG A 100 -14.89 11.10 -4.68
CA ARG A 100 -14.82 9.98 -5.61
C ARG A 100 -16.01 9.07 -5.45
N TYR A 101 -16.45 8.50 -6.57
CA TYR A 101 -17.56 7.55 -6.70
C TYR A 101 -18.80 8.01 -5.90
N LYS A 102 -19.20 7.27 -4.89
CA LYS A 102 -20.41 7.55 -4.09
C LYS A 102 -20.15 8.53 -2.94
N SER A 103 -18.91 8.81 -2.60
CA SER A 103 -18.56 9.75 -1.53
C SER A 103 -18.84 11.19 -1.91
N GLU A 104 -19.32 11.96 -0.95
CA GLU A 104 -19.50 13.40 -1.05
C GLU A 104 -18.16 14.16 -0.92
N GLY A 105 -18.23 15.49 -1.02
CA GLY A 105 -17.09 16.39 -0.89
C GLY A 105 -16.33 16.60 -2.20
N THR A 106 -15.15 17.18 -2.09
CA THR A 106 -14.29 17.52 -3.25
C THR A 106 -13.04 16.66 -3.26
N PHE A 107 -12.79 16.01 -4.38
CA PHE A 107 -11.54 15.27 -4.60
C PHE A 107 -10.38 16.26 -4.73
N VAL A 108 -9.28 15.93 -4.07
CA VAL A 108 -7.97 16.57 -4.22
C VAL A 108 -6.95 15.45 -4.34
N MET A 109 -6.27 15.38 -5.47
CA MET A 109 -5.39 14.27 -5.86
C MET A 109 -4.44 13.85 -4.75
N GLN A 110 -3.72 14.78 -4.18
CA GLN A 110 -2.87 14.54 -3.03
C GLN A 110 -3.06 15.69 -2.03
N ARG A 111 -4.07 15.55 -1.20
CA ARG A 111 -4.34 16.53 -0.15
C ARG A 111 -3.16 16.59 0.82
N ALA A 112 -2.59 17.76 1.00
CA ALA A 112 -1.49 17.95 1.95
C ALA A 112 -1.93 17.51 3.35
N PRO A 113 -1.07 16.80 4.10
CA PRO A 113 -1.34 16.48 5.49
C PRO A 113 -1.59 17.76 6.30
N ARG A 114 -2.55 17.72 7.21
CA ARG A 114 -2.76 18.85 8.13
C ARG A 114 -1.57 19.01 9.05
N ALA A 115 -1.25 20.24 9.41
CA ALA A 115 -0.26 20.49 10.45
C ALA A 115 -0.72 19.87 11.78
N VAL A 116 0.21 19.31 12.56
CA VAL A 116 -0.09 18.68 13.86
C VAL A 116 -0.80 19.67 14.80
N ASP A 117 -0.42 20.95 14.74
CA ASP A 117 -1.00 22.05 15.51
C ASP A 117 -2.07 22.83 14.72
N GLY A 118 -2.51 22.31 13.59
CA GLY A 118 -3.52 22.93 12.74
C GLY A 118 -4.90 22.94 13.37
N PRO A 119 -5.87 23.68 12.76
CA PRO A 119 -7.23 23.75 13.26
C PRO A 119 -7.85 22.35 13.44
N ARG A 120 -8.56 22.12 14.54
CA ARG A 120 -9.20 20.83 14.84
C ARG A 120 -10.22 20.39 13.80
N ASN A 121 -10.82 21.35 13.09
CA ASN A 121 -11.76 21.11 12.00
C ASN A 121 -11.09 21.02 10.62
N ALA A 122 -9.76 21.12 10.54
CA ALA A 122 -9.05 20.85 9.30
C ALA A 122 -9.25 19.37 8.88
N VAL A 123 -9.45 19.17 7.59
CA VAL A 123 -9.79 17.87 7.01
C VAL A 123 -8.68 17.43 6.07
N ASP A 124 -8.20 16.21 6.26
CA ASP A 124 -7.31 15.49 5.37
C ASP A 124 -7.61 13.99 5.40
N GLU A 125 -6.82 13.19 4.71
CA GLU A 125 -7.03 11.74 4.66
C GLU A 125 -6.80 11.06 6.03
N SER A 126 -5.99 11.65 6.92
CA SER A 126 -5.78 11.13 8.27
C SER A 126 -7.03 11.29 9.15
N THR A 127 -7.67 12.46 9.04
CA THR A 127 -8.90 12.74 9.79
C THR A 127 -10.08 11.93 9.31
N ASP A 128 -10.19 11.72 8.00
CA ASP A 128 -11.24 10.85 7.44
C ASP A 128 -11.06 9.39 7.85
N ALA A 129 -9.81 8.91 7.90
CA ALA A 129 -9.51 7.58 8.42
C ALA A 129 -9.87 7.47 9.92
N TYR A 130 -9.55 8.49 10.71
CA TYR A 130 -9.88 8.55 12.13
C TYR A 130 -11.40 8.46 12.36
N ASP A 131 -12.17 9.32 11.69
CA ASP A 131 -13.64 9.39 11.83
C ASP A 131 -14.29 8.09 11.35
N THR A 132 -13.77 7.50 10.28
CA THR A 132 -14.21 6.20 9.77
C THR A 132 -14.02 5.09 10.80
N ILE A 133 -12.83 5.01 11.40
CA ILE A 133 -12.55 4.00 12.44
C ILE A 133 -13.46 4.19 13.64
N GLU A 134 -13.65 5.42 14.11
CA GLU A 134 -14.54 5.73 15.23
C GLU A 134 -15.98 5.28 14.94
N TRP A 135 -16.48 5.52 13.71
CA TRP A 135 -17.81 5.10 13.29
C TRP A 135 -17.92 3.57 13.23
N LEU A 136 -16.93 2.87 12.64
CA LEU A 136 -16.92 1.42 12.51
C LEU A 136 -17.00 0.71 13.87
N LEU A 137 -16.22 1.18 14.83
CA LEU A 137 -16.18 0.60 16.18
C LEU A 137 -17.53 0.71 16.89
N ARG A 138 -18.27 1.79 16.65
CA ARG A 138 -19.58 2.03 17.29
C ARG A 138 -20.73 1.30 16.60
N ASN A 139 -20.67 1.16 15.29
CA ASN A 139 -21.84 0.77 14.51
C ASN A 139 -21.79 -0.65 13.96
N ILE A 140 -20.60 -1.25 13.79
CA ILE A 140 -20.49 -2.60 13.25
C ILE A 140 -20.30 -3.58 14.40
N PRO A 141 -21.27 -4.48 14.62
CA PRO A 141 -21.23 -5.43 15.76
C PRO A 141 -20.16 -6.50 15.54
N ARG A 142 -19.86 -7.24 16.60
CA ARG A 142 -18.92 -8.37 16.60
C ARG A 142 -17.50 -7.99 16.18
N ASN A 143 -17.11 -6.71 16.29
CA ASN A 143 -15.72 -6.30 16.14
C ASN A 143 -14.94 -6.48 17.46
N ASN A 144 -13.62 -6.66 17.36
CA ASN A 144 -12.74 -6.84 18.53
C ASN A 144 -12.06 -5.53 18.99
N GLY A 145 -12.48 -4.38 18.48
CA GLY A 145 -11.92 -3.08 18.83
C GLY A 145 -10.56 -2.76 18.16
N LYS A 146 -10.10 -3.57 17.20
CA LYS A 146 -8.83 -3.36 16.51
C LYS A 146 -9.04 -3.17 15.01
N VAL A 147 -8.24 -2.29 14.43
CA VAL A 147 -8.23 -1.96 12.99
C VAL A 147 -6.83 -2.12 12.44
N GLY A 148 -6.72 -2.74 11.27
CA GLY A 148 -5.58 -2.66 10.38
C GLY A 148 -5.91 -1.83 9.15
N THR A 149 -4.94 -1.13 8.59
CA THR A 149 -5.08 -0.46 7.29
C THR A 149 -4.04 -0.95 6.32
N LEU A 150 -4.41 -1.09 5.06
CA LEU A 150 -3.47 -1.48 4.00
C LEU A 150 -3.96 -0.99 2.63
N GLY A 151 -3.06 -0.96 1.69
CA GLY A 151 -3.36 -0.67 0.30
C GLY A 151 -2.11 -0.57 -0.54
N VAL A 152 -2.27 -0.65 -1.85
CA VAL A 152 -1.19 -0.52 -2.83
C VAL A 152 -1.36 0.78 -3.59
N SER A 153 -0.27 1.53 -3.84
CA SER A 153 -0.32 2.77 -4.61
C SER A 153 -1.08 3.87 -3.86
N TYR A 154 -2.03 4.54 -4.48
CA TYR A 154 -2.88 5.54 -3.80
C TYR A 154 -3.53 4.99 -2.50
N PRO A 155 -4.14 3.78 -2.48
CA PRO A 155 -4.58 3.17 -1.21
C PRO A 155 -3.43 2.88 -0.22
N GLY A 156 -2.19 2.73 -0.67
CA GLY A 156 -0.99 2.69 0.17
C GLY A 156 -0.72 4.05 0.82
N TRP A 157 -0.85 5.13 0.04
CA TRP A 157 -0.73 6.49 0.57
C TRP A 157 -1.83 6.82 1.59
N THR A 158 -3.09 6.45 1.36
CA THR A 158 -4.15 6.66 2.36
C THR A 158 -3.91 5.84 3.63
N ALA A 159 -3.31 4.64 3.51
CA ALA A 159 -2.89 3.85 4.67
C ALA A 159 -1.75 4.53 5.45
N ALA A 160 -0.78 5.15 4.76
CA ALA A 160 0.28 5.94 5.39
C ALA A 160 -0.28 7.21 6.03
N MET A 161 -1.22 7.90 5.38
CA MET A 161 -1.90 9.07 5.95
C MET A 161 -2.62 8.74 7.27
N ALA A 162 -3.26 7.57 7.36
CA ALA A 162 -3.92 7.12 8.59
C ALA A 162 -2.96 6.95 9.79
N MET A 163 -1.64 6.83 9.54
CA MET A 163 -0.62 6.72 10.58
C MET A 163 -0.16 8.06 11.15
N LEU A 164 -0.43 9.19 10.47
CA LEU A 164 0.06 10.51 10.89
C LEU A 164 -0.65 11.03 12.15
N ASP A 165 -1.97 10.80 12.24
CA ASP A 165 -2.76 11.07 13.44
C ASP A 165 -3.64 9.84 13.74
N PRO A 166 -3.03 8.72 14.18
CA PRO A 166 -3.69 7.44 14.21
C PRO A 166 -4.77 7.36 15.30
N HIS A 167 -5.92 6.82 14.93
CA HIS A 167 -6.93 6.43 15.91
C HIS A 167 -6.35 5.38 16.88
N PRO A 168 -6.67 5.41 18.19
CA PRO A 168 -6.14 4.46 19.18
C PRO A 168 -6.40 2.99 18.84
N ALA A 169 -7.45 2.69 18.08
CA ALA A 169 -7.77 1.34 17.62
C ALA A 169 -6.95 0.90 16.39
N LEU A 170 -6.21 1.78 15.71
CA LEU A 170 -5.32 1.41 14.61
C LEU A 170 -4.10 0.69 15.18
N LYS A 171 -3.99 -0.62 14.95
CA LYS A 171 -2.99 -1.51 15.55
C LYS A 171 -2.01 -2.10 14.56
N ALA A 172 -2.23 -1.92 13.27
CA ALA A 172 -1.31 -2.32 12.22
C ALA A 172 -1.56 -1.50 10.95
N ALA A 173 -0.51 -1.15 10.22
CA ALA A 173 -0.59 -0.49 8.94
C ALA A 173 0.35 -1.15 7.93
N SER A 174 -0.07 -1.26 6.67
CA SER A 174 0.80 -1.70 5.59
C SER A 174 0.64 -0.79 4.37
N PRO A 175 1.35 0.36 4.36
CA PRO A 175 1.51 1.17 3.17
C PRO A 175 2.38 0.42 2.15
N GLN A 176 1.82 0.12 0.97
CA GLN A 176 2.47 -0.70 -0.05
C GLN A 176 2.57 0.12 -1.34
N ALA A 177 3.75 0.22 -1.94
CA ALA A 177 4.02 1.17 -3.01
C ALA A 177 3.34 2.52 -2.74
N SER A 178 3.52 3.02 -1.51
CA SER A 178 2.91 4.29 -1.10
C SER A 178 3.76 5.44 -1.60
N PRO A 179 3.24 6.36 -2.42
CA PRO A 179 3.98 7.57 -2.72
C PRO A 179 4.25 8.37 -1.45
N ALA A 180 5.43 9.00 -1.40
CA ALA A 180 5.86 9.90 -0.33
C ALA A 180 6.17 11.31 -0.84
N ASP A 181 6.57 11.45 -2.10
CA ASP A 181 6.87 12.74 -2.74
C ASP A 181 6.69 12.64 -4.26
N MET A 182 5.62 13.24 -4.76
CA MET A 182 5.20 13.19 -6.16
C MET A 182 6.11 13.98 -7.11
N TRP A 183 7.07 14.74 -6.59
CA TRP A 183 8.00 15.51 -7.41
C TRP A 183 9.41 14.90 -7.40
N ILE A 184 9.83 14.30 -6.29
CA ILE A 184 11.18 13.74 -6.16
C ILE A 184 11.29 12.36 -6.81
N GLY A 185 10.33 11.45 -6.57
CA GLY A 185 10.59 10.08 -7.00
C GLY A 185 9.39 9.16 -7.12
N ASP A 186 8.17 9.67 -6.92
CA ASP A 186 6.95 8.86 -7.04
C ASP A 186 6.08 9.36 -8.20
N ASP A 187 5.21 8.53 -8.71
CA ASP A 187 4.19 8.71 -9.75
C ASP A 187 4.52 9.71 -10.86
N PHE A 188 4.51 11.02 -10.58
CA PHE A 188 4.43 12.05 -11.62
C PHE A 188 5.77 12.64 -12.04
N HIS A 189 6.76 12.66 -11.15
CA HIS A 189 8.10 13.15 -11.46
C HIS A 189 9.17 12.26 -10.85
N HIS A 190 10.30 12.14 -11.54
CA HIS A 190 11.51 11.56 -11.00
C HIS A 190 12.62 12.61 -11.01
N ASN A 191 12.97 13.18 -9.86
CA ASN A 191 13.89 14.31 -9.71
C ASN A 191 13.54 15.48 -10.62
N GLY A 192 12.25 15.81 -10.71
CA GLY A 192 11.71 16.88 -11.55
C GLY A 192 11.46 16.52 -13.02
N ALA A 193 11.86 15.34 -13.47
CA ALA A 193 11.50 14.86 -14.81
C ALA A 193 10.03 14.41 -14.82
N PHE A 194 9.17 15.19 -15.46
CA PHE A 194 7.73 14.94 -15.52
C PHE A 194 7.40 13.76 -16.42
N ARG A 195 6.58 12.85 -15.91
CA ARG A 195 6.04 11.69 -16.63
C ARG A 195 4.77 12.09 -17.36
N LEU A 196 4.92 12.69 -18.53
CA LEU A 196 3.86 13.36 -19.26
C LEU A 196 2.61 12.53 -19.50
N SER A 197 2.75 11.35 -20.09
CA SER A 197 1.60 10.50 -20.40
C SER A 197 0.88 10.08 -19.12
N TYR A 198 1.62 9.60 -18.16
CA TYR A 198 1.08 9.17 -16.88
C TYR A 198 0.37 10.31 -16.15
N GLY A 199 1.00 11.47 -16.01
CA GLY A 199 0.43 12.61 -15.30
C GLY A 199 -0.86 13.12 -15.94
N PHE A 200 -0.91 13.24 -17.29
CA PHE A 200 -2.12 13.68 -17.97
C PHE A 200 -3.25 12.65 -17.88
N GLU A 201 -2.95 11.40 -18.21
CA GLU A 201 -3.95 10.34 -18.23
C GLU A 201 -4.51 10.06 -16.84
N TYR A 202 -3.67 10.11 -15.81
CA TYR A 202 -4.12 9.91 -14.44
C TYR A 202 -4.98 11.08 -13.91
N ALA A 203 -4.61 12.33 -14.21
CA ALA A 203 -5.43 13.49 -13.90
C ALA A 203 -6.78 13.42 -14.61
N TRP A 204 -6.80 13.01 -15.88
CA TRP A 204 -8.05 12.78 -16.61
C TRP A 204 -8.88 11.67 -15.96
N MET A 205 -8.27 10.52 -15.70
CA MET A 205 -8.94 9.35 -15.12
C MET A 205 -9.67 9.69 -13.82
N THR A 206 -9.05 10.50 -12.99
CA THR A 206 -9.56 10.76 -11.63
C THR A 206 -10.39 12.03 -11.49
N GLU A 207 -10.24 13.00 -12.40
CA GLU A 207 -10.88 14.32 -12.27
C GLU A 207 -11.87 14.65 -13.38
N SER A 208 -11.90 13.90 -14.48
CA SER A 208 -12.85 14.15 -15.57
C SER A 208 -14.30 13.78 -15.18
N SER A 209 -14.47 12.86 -14.21
CA SER A 209 -15.75 12.52 -13.59
C SER A 209 -15.51 12.01 -12.15
N LYS A 210 -16.60 11.76 -11.39
CA LYS A 210 -16.51 11.15 -10.06
C LYS A 210 -16.00 9.70 -10.10
N GLU A 211 -16.22 9.00 -11.21
CA GLU A 211 -15.74 7.65 -11.46
C GLU A 211 -14.54 7.68 -12.39
N ASN A 212 -13.76 6.61 -12.42
CA ASN A 212 -12.64 6.50 -13.34
C ASN A 212 -13.11 6.53 -14.80
N ALA A 213 -12.47 7.38 -15.60
CA ALA A 213 -12.73 7.49 -17.02
C ALA A 213 -11.42 7.58 -17.80
N ASN A 214 -11.23 6.75 -18.80
CA ASN A 214 -10.04 6.83 -19.64
C ASN A 214 -10.15 7.99 -20.64
N PHE A 215 -8.99 8.58 -20.95
CA PHE A 215 -8.90 9.52 -22.07
C PHE A 215 -8.92 8.74 -23.38
N GLU A 216 -9.78 9.14 -24.31
CA GLU A 216 -9.86 8.54 -25.63
C GLU A 216 -8.88 9.22 -26.57
N PHE A 217 -7.79 8.54 -26.90
CA PHE A 217 -6.83 9.01 -27.90
C PHE A 217 -7.39 8.76 -29.31
N ASP A 218 -7.16 9.70 -30.23
CA ASP A 218 -7.49 9.54 -31.66
C ASP A 218 -6.39 8.78 -32.44
N SER A 219 -5.35 8.31 -31.76
CA SER A 219 -4.24 7.55 -32.29
C SER A 219 -3.85 6.42 -31.37
N TYR A 220 -3.50 5.25 -31.93
CA TYR A 220 -2.96 4.12 -31.15
C TYR A 220 -1.59 4.46 -30.57
N ASP A 221 -0.75 5.16 -31.31
CA ASP A 221 0.55 5.60 -30.84
C ASP A 221 0.43 6.92 -30.05
N THR A 222 0.43 6.78 -28.72
CA THR A 222 0.29 7.93 -27.82
C THR A 222 1.54 8.82 -27.80
N TYR A 223 2.73 8.28 -28.14
CA TYR A 223 3.95 9.09 -28.28
C TYR A 223 3.81 10.09 -29.43
N ASP A 224 3.38 9.63 -30.60
CA ASP A 224 3.09 10.48 -31.74
C ASP A 224 2.00 11.50 -31.45
N TRP A 225 0.98 11.10 -30.67
CA TRP A 225 -0.07 12.00 -30.22
C TRP A 225 0.50 13.17 -29.42
N TYR A 226 1.34 12.89 -28.40
CA TYR A 226 1.98 13.92 -27.59
C TYR A 226 2.94 14.82 -28.41
N LEU A 227 3.68 14.26 -29.36
CA LEU A 227 4.51 15.04 -30.28
C LEU A 227 3.68 16.02 -31.11
N LYS A 228 2.53 15.61 -31.61
CA LYS A 228 1.61 16.47 -32.37
C LYS A 228 0.97 17.56 -31.51
N VAL A 229 0.66 17.26 -30.26
CA VAL A 229 0.16 18.26 -29.30
C VAL A 229 1.20 19.36 -29.08
N GLY A 230 2.49 19.02 -29.04
CA GLY A 230 3.59 19.95 -28.82
C GLY A 230 3.70 20.42 -27.36
N PRO A 231 3.90 21.72 -27.08
CA PRO A 231 4.03 22.21 -25.71
C PRO A 231 2.86 21.85 -24.80
N LEU A 232 3.11 21.56 -23.51
CA LEU A 232 2.09 21.13 -22.54
C LEU A 232 0.93 22.12 -22.41
N SER A 233 1.17 23.40 -22.58
CA SER A 233 0.13 24.44 -22.61
C SER A 233 -0.94 24.19 -23.68
N ASN A 234 -0.61 23.47 -24.74
CA ASN A 234 -1.55 23.12 -25.80
C ASN A 234 -2.58 22.06 -25.32
N ILE A 235 -2.26 21.24 -24.34
CA ILE A 235 -3.24 20.30 -23.76
C ILE A 235 -4.42 21.07 -23.18
N GLN A 236 -4.19 22.13 -22.39
CA GLN A 236 -5.29 22.94 -21.89
C GLN A 236 -6.06 23.61 -23.02
N LYS A 237 -5.35 24.19 -23.98
CA LYS A 237 -5.97 24.98 -25.07
C LYS A 237 -6.75 24.12 -26.07
N ASN A 238 -6.15 23.01 -26.51
CA ASN A 238 -6.65 22.26 -27.67
C ASN A 238 -7.42 20.99 -27.28
N VAL A 239 -7.09 20.39 -26.11
CA VAL A 239 -7.67 19.11 -25.66
C VAL A 239 -8.71 19.35 -24.56
N LEU A 240 -8.32 19.98 -23.46
CA LEU A 240 -9.24 20.23 -22.32
C LEU A 240 -10.22 21.36 -22.63
N LYS A 241 -9.80 22.40 -23.35
CA LYS A 241 -10.61 23.59 -23.63
C LYS A 241 -11.16 24.24 -22.35
N ASP A 242 -12.47 24.21 -22.16
CA ASP A 242 -13.14 24.74 -20.96
C ASP A 242 -13.15 23.76 -19.78
N ARG A 243 -12.78 22.51 -20.00
CA ARG A 243 -12.69 21.50 -18.92
C ARG A 243 -11.51 21.82 -18.02
N LYS A 244 -11.77 21.77 -16.73
CA LYS A 244 -10.73 21.95 -15.69
C LYS A 244 -10.40 20.61 -15.07
N LEU A 245 -9.10 20.29 -15.03
CA LEU A 245 -8.53 19.22 -14.24
C LEU A 245 -7.58 19.89 -13.24
N PRO A 246 -7.94 20.01 -11.96
CA PRO A 246 -7.12 20.71 -10.97
C PRO A 246 -5.67 20.21 -10.93
N THR A 247 -5.47 18.90 -10.88
CA THR A 247 -4.12 18.31 -10.86
C THR A 247 -3.32 18.63 -12.13
N TRP A 248 -3.94 18.64 -13.30
CA TRP A 248 -3.25 19.09 -14.53
C TRP A 248 -2.83 20.57 -14.44
N THR A 249 -3.68 21.40 -13.87
CA THR A 249 -3.35 22.80 -13.61
C THR A 249 -2.17 22.92 -12.65
N ASP A 250 -2.17 22.14 -11.57
CA ASP A 250 -1.06 22.11 -10.60
C ASP A 250 0.25 21.72 -11.26
N PHE A 251 0.29 20.68 -12.12
CA PHE A 251 1.49 20.27 -12.85
C PHE A 251 2.04 21.39 -13.74
N THR A 252 1.18 22.17 -14.39
CA THR A 252 1.60 23.22 -15.31
C THR A 252 1.96 24.53 -14.60
N THR A 253 1.43 24.79 -13.41
CA THR A 253 1.70 26.01 -12.64
C THR A 253 2.82 25.85 -11.61
N HIS A 254 3.15 24.60 -11.23
CA HIS A 254 4.22 24.27 -10.28
C HIS A 254 5.30 23.38 -10.90
N PRO A 255 6.05 23.89 -11.94
CA PRO A 255 7.04 23.09 -12.66
C PRO A 255 8.34 22.86 -11.87
N ASN A 256 8.50 23.51 -10.72
CA ASN A 256 9.66 23.39 -9.84
C ASN A 256 9.26 22.80 -8.50
N TYR A 257 10.24 22.32 -7.72
CA TYR A 257 10.01 21.83 -6.36
C TYR A 257 9.78 23.00 -5.40
N ASP A 258 8.62 23.61 -5.52
CA ASP A 258 8.20 24.76 -4.70
C ASP A 258 7.40 24.33 -3.46
N GLU A 259 6.85 25.31 -2.73
CA GLU A 259 6.07 25.06 -1.51
C GLU A 259 4.83 24.18 -1.76
N PHE A 260 4.25 24.21 -2.96
CA PHE A 260 3.10 23.36 -3.31
C PHE A 260 3.46 21.88 -3.15
N TRP A 261 4.56 21.41 -3.76
CA TRP A 261 5.02 20.03 -3.67
C TRP A 261 5.54 19.69 -2.27
N GLN A 262 6.31 20.60 -1.66
CA GLN A 262 6.90 20.38 -0.34
C GLN A 262 5.83 20.16 0.74
N ARG A 263 4.71 20.87 0.68
CA ARG A 263 3.61 20.68 1.64
C ARG A 263 2.87 19.36 1.48
N GLN A 264 2.85 18.80 0.28
CA GLN A 264 2.22 17.52 0.00
C GLN A 264 3.14 16.34 0.32
N ALA A 265 4.46 16.55 0.32
CA ALA A 265 5.42 15.51 0.66
C ALA A 265 5.19 14.98 2.07
N MET A 266 5.18 13.64 2.20
CA MET A 266 4.87 12.99 3.47
C MET A 266 6.02 13.07 4.49
N LYS A 267 7.25 13.13 4.00
CA LYS A 267 8.47 13.08 4.80
C LYS A 267 8.47 14.00 6.03
N PRO A 268 8.08 15.29 5.97
CA PRO A 268 8.09 16.18 7.15
C PRO A 268 7.13 15.76 8.27
N TYR A 269 6.15 14.92 7.98
CA TYR A 269 5.11 14.50 8.91
C TYR A 269 5.39 13.14 9.56
N LEU A 270 6.39 12.40 9.09
CA LEU A 270 6.78 11.08 9.61
C LEU A 270 7.70 11.23 10.85
N THR A 271 7.17 11.78 11.92
CA THR A 271 7.94 12.18 13.11
C THR A 271 7.82 11.23 14.30
N ARG A 272 7.03 10.17 14.18
CA ARG A 272 6.80 9.19 15.26
C ARG A 272 6.34 7.84 14.70
N VAL A 273 6.64 6.77 15.42
CA VAL A 273 6.16 5.41 15.14
C VAL A 273 5.29 4.94 16.29
N THR A 274 3.99 4.99 16.12
CA THR A 274 3.01 4.55 17.14
C THR A 274 2.25 3.32 16.70
N VAL A 275 2.16 3.09 15.39
CA VAL A 275 1.47 1.96 14.76
C VAL A 275 2.51 1.02 14.16
N PRO A 276 2.47 -0.27 14.44
CA PRO A 276 3.27 -1.27 13.71
C PRO A 276 3.06 -1.16 12.20
N THR A 277 4.14 -0.92 11.46
CA THR A 277 4.10 -0.54 10.05
C THR A 277 4.90 -1.50 9.20
N LEU A 278 4.27 -2.10 8.18
CA LEU A 278 4.88 -2.95 7.18
C LEU A 278 4.96 -2.18 5.85
N ASN A 279 6.09 -1.53 5.58
CA ASN A 279 6.34 -0.85 4.30
C ASN A 279 6.69 -1.88 3.25
N VAL A 280 6.03 -1.83 2.09
CA VAL A 280 6.23 -2.82 1.02
C VAL A 280 6.51 -2.14 -0.30
N GLY A 281 7.53 -2.61 -1.02
CA GLY A 281 7.89 -2.12 -2.34
C GLY A 281 8.41 -3.22 -3.28
N GLY A 282 8.51 -2.89 -4.55
CA GLY A 282 9.03 -3.76 -5.59
C GLY A 282 10.32 -3.22 -6.21
N TRP A 283 11.35 -4.05 -6.39
CA TRP A 283 12.62 -3.64 -7.03
C TRP A 283 12.43 -3.08 -8.45
N TRP A 284 11.39 -3.49 -9.15
CA TRP A 284 11.04 -3.06 -10.52
C TRP A 284 9.79 -2.19 -10.55
N ASP A 285 9.44 -1.56 -9.42
CA ASP A 285 8.37 -0.58 -9.39
C ASP A 285 8.86 0.73 -10.00
N GLN A 286 8.30 1.08 -11.16
CA GLN A 286 8.64 2.30 -11.87
C GLN A 286 7.75 3.49 -11.48
N GLU A 287 6.77 3.27 -10.60
CA GLU A 287 5.84 4.30 -10.14
C GLU A 287 6.24 4.79 -8.74
N ASP A 288 6.11 3.92 -7.73
CA ASP A 288 6.27 4.29 -6.33
C ASP A 288 7.34 3.44 -5.64
N PHE A 289 8.57 3.50 -6.11
CA PHE A 289 9.70 2.85 -5.45
C PHE A 289 10.39 3.75 -4.41
N TYR A 290 10.42 5.04 -4.66
CA TYR A 290 11.00 6.02 -3.75
C TYR A 290 10.24 6.09 -2.43
N GLY A 291 8.91 6.07 -2.49
CA GLY A 291 8.02 6.26 -1.36
C GLY A 291 8.18 5.23 -0.25
N PRO A 292 8.07 3.91 -0.50
CA PRO A 292 8.23 2.88 0.54
C PRO A 292 9.56 2.96 1.28
N LEU A 293 10.65 3.20 0.53
CA LEU A 293 12.00 3.34 1.12
C LEU A 293 12.15 4.63 1.92
N THR A 294 11.50 5.71 1.48
CA THR A 294 11.54 7.00 2.18
C THR A 294 10.70 6.94 3.45
N ILE A 295 9.48 6.40 3.39
CA ILE A 295 8.63 6.24 4.56
C ILE A 295 9.34 5.38 5.61
N TYR A 296 9.88 4.23 5.21
CA TYR A 296 10.65 3.37 6.12
C TYR A 296 11.82 4.13 6.77
N ARG A 297 12.69 4.78 5.98
CA ARG A 297 13.87 5.49 6.51
C ARG A 297 13.54 6.66 7.41
N GLU A 298 12.46 7.39 7.13
CA GLU A 298 12.06 8.51 7.97
C GLU A 298 11.46 8.01 9.29
N LEU A 299 10.60 7.00 9.27
CA LEU A 299 10.05 6.38 10.46
C LEU A 299 11.13 5.74 11.33
N GLU A 300 12.15 5.12 10.70
CA GLU A 300 13.25 4.45 11.41
C GLU A 300 14.02 5.38 12.34
N LYS A 301 14.12 6.66 12.01
CA LYS A 301 14.74 7.68 12.87
C LYS A 301 14.00 7.88 14.21
N HIS A 302 12.76 7.44 14.28
CA HIS A 302 11.85 7.64 15.42
C HIS A 302 11.36 6.32 16.01
N ASP A 303 11.77 5.17 15.45
CA ASP A 303 11.36 3.87 15.95
C ASP A 303 12.21 3.41 17.13
N THR A 304 11.66 3.55 18.32
CA THR A 304 12.26 3.09 19.57
C THR A 304 11.70 1.76 20.07
N GLN A 305 10.77 1.16 19.32
CA GLN A 305 10.00 -0.01 19.76
C GLN A 305 10.03 -1.16 18.76
N SER A 306 10.85 -1.08 17.71
CA SER A 306 10.94 -2.08 16.62
C SER A 306 9.56 -2.40 16.02
N LYS A 307 8.88 -1.35 15.57
CA LYS A 307 7.53 -1.41 14.98
C LYS A 307 7.51 -1.05 13.49
N ASN A 308 8.62 -0.62 12.93
CA ASN A 308 8.72 -0.18 11.56
C ASN A 308 9.49 -1.23 10.75
N PHE A 309 8.87 -1.84 9.76
CA PHE A 309 9.41 -2.96 9.00
C PHE A 309 9.42 -2.65 7.50
N LEU A 310 10.41 -3.20 6.80
CA LEU A 310 10.55 -3.09 5.35
C LEU A 310 10.46 -4.46 4.68
N VAL A 311 9.67 -4.57 3.62
CA VAL A 311 9.67 -5.72 2.71
C VAL A 311 9.86 -5.24 1.29
N VAL A 312 10.88 -5.75 0.59
CA VAL A 312 11.10 -5.46 -0.83
C VAL A 312 11.28 -6.76 -1.60
N GLY A 313 10.44 -6.97 -2.60
CA GLY A 313 10.50 -8.16 -3.43
C GLY A 313 10.77 -7.85 -4.91
N PRO A 314 10.91 -8.88 -5.75
CA PRO A 314 11.29 -8.73 -7.16
C PRO A 314 10.06 -8.43 -8.03
N TRP A 315 9.33 -7.37 -7.72
CA TRP A 315 8.04 -7.07 -8.28
C TRP A 315 8.02 -5.72 -9.02
N ASN A 316 7.12 -5.61 -9.99
CA ASN A 316 6.65 -4.33 -10.51
C ASN A 316 5.56 -3.76 -9.59
N HIS A 317 4.97 -2.63 -9.96
CA HIS A 317 3.94 -1.95 -9.19
C HIS A 317 2.77 -2.87 -8.82
N GLY A 318 2.59 -3.11 -7.53
CA GLY A 318 1.54 -3.99 -6.97
C GLY A 318 1.70 -5.49 -7.31
N GLY A 319 2.83 -5.92 -7.87
CA GLY A 319 3.02 -7.31 -8.32
C GLY A 319 2.87 -8.35 -7.22
N TRP A 320 3.15 -7.99 -5.97
CA TRP A 320 2.99 -8.89 -4.80
C TRP A 320 1.55 -9.22 -4.44
N SER A 321 0.59 -8.41 -4.87
CA SER A 321 -0.82 -8.62 -4.55
C SER A 321 -1.50 -9.65 -5.44
N ARG A 322 -0.86 -10.14 -6.49
CA ARG A 322 -1.46 -11.02 -7.49
C ARG A 322 -0.52 -12.13 -7.96
N GLY A 323 -1.10 -13.19 -8.52
CA GLY A 323 -0.36 -14.31 -9.10
C GLY A 323 0.62 -14.97 -8.15
N THR A 324 1.58 -15.68 -8.71
CA THR A 324 2.65 -16.35 -7.95
C THR A 324 3.88 -15.47 -7.73
N GLY A 325 4.16 -14.52 -8.63
CA GLY A 325 5.38 -13.73 -8.63
C GLY A 325 6.63 -14.53 -9.00
N GLN A 326 6.48 -15.67 -9.67
CA GLN A 326 7.61 -16.51 -10.09
C GLN A 326 8.44 -15.86 -11.18
N THR A 327 7.81 -15.03 -12.00
CA THR A 327 8.47 -14.36 -13.13
C THR A 327 8.10 -12.88 -13.19
N LEU A 328 9.01 -12.09 -13.74
CA LEU A 328 8.77 -10.72 -14.16
C LEU A 328 9.35 -10.57 -15.58
N GLY A 329 8.47 -10.45 -16.59
CA GLY A 329 8.88 -10.52 -17.97
C GLY A 329 9.62 -11.83 -18.26
N LYS A 330 10.87 -11.72 -18.73
CA LYS A 330 11.73 -12.88 -19.02
C LYS A 330 12.54 -13.37 -17.81
N VAL A 331 12.52 -12.64 -16.70
CA VAL A 331 13.27 -13.02 -15.50
C VAL A 331 12.47 -14.06 -14.71
N ASN A 332 13.09 -15.19 -14.38
CA ASN A 332 12.52 -16.24 -13.54
C ASN A 332 13.25 -16.26 -12.20
N PHE A 333 12.50 -16.09 -11.11
CA PHE A 333 13.02 -16.06 -9.74
C PHE A 333 13.07 -17.44 -9.08
N ALA A 334 12.64 -18.49 -9.78
CA ALA A 334 12.60 -19.87 -9.30
C ALA A 334 11.82 -20.09 -7.99
N SER A 335 11.00 -19.11 -7.59
CA SER A 335 10.16 -19.18 -6.40
C SER A 335 8.90 -18.31 -6.55
N ASN A 336 7.83 -18.69 -5.84
CA ASN A 336 6.55 -17.98 -5.86
C ASN A 336 6.61 -16.76 -4.91
N THR A 337 7.34 -15.71 -5.30
CA THR A 337 7.66 -14.58 -4.43
C THR A 337 6.44 -13.82 -3.92
N SER A 338 5.43 -13.60 -4.77
CA SER A 338 4.20 -12.90 -4.39
C SER A 338 3.31 -13.74 -3.48
N GLU A 339 3.19 -15.03 -3.77
CA GLU A 339 2.45 -15.96 -2.92
C GLU A 339 3.15 -16.10 -1.55
N HIS A 340 4.48 -16.18 -1.53
CA HIS A 340 5.27 -16.20 -0.30
C HIS A 340 4.99 -14.96 0.56
N TYR A 341 5.00 -13.76 -0.05
CA TYR A 341 4.69 -12.54 0.66
C TYR A 341 3.28 -12.58 1.28
N ARG A 342 2.26 -12.90 0.51
CA ARG A 342 0.88 -12.92 1.02
C ARG A 342 0.67 -13.93 2.13
N LYS A 343 1.18 -15.17 1.95
CA LYS A 343 0.99 -16.28 2.90
C LYS A 343 1.87 -16.20 4.14
N ASN A 344 3.15 -15.82 3.97
CA ASN A 344 4.13 -15.96 5.03
C ASN A 344 4.53 -14.63 5.67
N ILE A 345 4.14 -13.50 5.08
CA ILE A 345 4.47 -12.17 5.60
C ILE A 345 3.20 -11.38 5.90
N GLN A 346 2.40 -11.01 4.89
CA GLN A 346 1.27 -10.11 5.05
C GLN A 346 0.19 -10.67 5.98
N ALA A 347 -0.32 -11.86 5.70
CA ALA A 347 -1.39 -12.44 6.51
C ALA A 347 -0.94 -12.72 7.95
N PRO A 348 0.24 -13.31 8.23
CA PRO A 348 0.75 -13.45 9.59
C PRO A 348 1.04 -12.12 10.31
N PHE A 349 1.49 -11.07 9.62
CA PHE A 349 1.69 -9.75 10.21
C PHE A 349 0.39 -9.19 10.80
N PHE A 350 -0.68 -9.17 10.02
CA PHE A 350 -1.97 -8.72 10.52
C PHE A 350 -2.55 -9.66 11.59
N ALA A 351 -2.38 -10.98 11.46
CA ALA A 351 -2.83 -11.93 12.45
C ALA A 351 -2.13 -11.71 13.81
N PHE A 352 -0.83 -11.45 13.80
CA PHE A 352 -0.06 -11.17 15.00
C PHE A 352 -0.58 -9.91 15.73
N TYR A 353 -0.65 -8.76 15.04
CA TYR A 353 -1.02 -7.50 15.69
C TYR A 353 -2.52 -7.37 16.00
N LEU A 354 -3.39 -7.88 15.13
CA LEU A 354 -4.82 -7.69 15.25
C LEU A 354 -5.52 -8.80 16.04
N LYS A 355 -4.98 -10.01 16.00
CA LYS A 355 -5.58 -11.19 16.65
C LYS A 355 -4.72 -11.78 17.77
N GLY A 356 -3.46 -11.36 17.91
CA GLY A 356 -2.51 -11.99 18.83
C GLY A 356 -2.16 -13.43 18.45
N LYS A 357 -2.19 -13.77 17.15
CA LYS A 357 -2.00 -15.13 16.64
C LYS A 357 -0.62 -15.26 15.99
N GLY A 358 0.08 -16.35 16.29
CA GLY A 358 1.39 -16.65 15.71
C GLY A 358 2.54 -15.81 16.26
N SER A 359 3.58 -15.65 15.46
CA SER A 359 4.75 -14.82 15.76
C SER A 359 4.94 -13.76 14.67
N LEU A 360 5.73 -12.74 14.96
CA LEU A 360 6.07 -11.72 13.96
C LEU A 360 6.82 -12.38 12.78
N PRO A 361 6.33 -12.25 11.55
CA PRO A 361 6.84 -13.01 10.41
C PRO A 361 8.04 -12.37 9.72
N VAL A 362 8.43 -11.16 10.14
CA VAL A 362 9.46 -10.34 9.51
C VAL A 362 10.55 -9.96 10.49
N GLY A 363 11.76 -9.77 10.00
CA GLY A 363 12.78 -8.99 10.71
C GLY A 363 12.62 -7.52 10.37
N GLU A 364 13.58 -6.70 10.79
CA GLU A 364 13.63 -5.26 10.52
C GLU A 364 13.47 -4.96 9.02
N ALA A 365 14.24 -5.64 8.19
CA ALA A 365 14.05 -5.62 6.75
C ALA A 365 14.08 -7.05 6.20
N THR A 366 13.07 -7.41 5.40
CA THR A 366 12.96 -8.69 4.69
C THR A 366 12.98 -8.42 3.19
N VAL A 367 14.08 -8.79 2.53
CA VAL A 367 14.36 -8.35 1.16
C VAL A 367 14.66 -9.56 0.28
N PHE A 368 14.13 -9.58 -0.93
CA PHE A 368 14.47 -10.56 -1.93
C PHE A 368 15.73 -10.14 -2.67
N GLU A 369 16.78 -10.95 -2.54
CA GLU A 369 18.05 -10.75 -3.21
C GLU A 369 17.97 -11.35 -4.62
N SER A 370 17.85 -10.47 -5.62
CA SER A 370 17.85 -10.86 -7.03
C SER A 370 19.23 -11.37 -7.46
N GLY A 371 19.25 -12.40 -8.27
CA GLY A 371 20.50 -13.08 -8.65
C GLY A 371 20.79 -14.28 -7.75
N ALA A 372 20.78 -14.13 -6.43
CA ALA A 372 20.75 -15.26 -5.50
C ALA A 372 19.37 -15.93 -5.43
N ASN A 373 18.33 -15.21 -5.86
CA ASN A 373 16.93 -15.63 -5.84
C ASN A 373 16.48 -16.17 -4.47
N ALA A 374 16.80 -15.42 -3.43
CA ALA A 374 16.53 -15.80 -2.05
C ALA A 374 16.02 -14.62 -1.21
N TRP A 375 15.09 -14.91 -0.30
CA TRP A 375 14.72 -13.99 0.75
C TRP A 375 15.82 -13.90 1.81
N ARG A 376 16.17 -12.65 2.19
CA ARG A 376 17.11 -12.35 3.25
C ARG A 376 16.45 -11.45 4.29
N THR A 377 16.82 -11.67 5.55
CA THR A 377 16.38 -10.85 6.67
C THR A 377 17.57 -10.12 7.26
N TYR A 378 17.42 -8.81 7.44
CA TYR A 378 18.44 -7.91 7.97
C TYR A 378 17.94 -7.26 9.26
N THR A 379 18.87 -6.88 10.11
CA THR A 379 18.63 -6.16 11.37
C THR A 379 18.57 -4.63 11.18
N SER A 380 18.79 -4.15 9.97
CA SER A 380 18.65 -2.75 9.55
C SER A 380 18.68 -2.68 8.02
N TRP A 381 18.15 -1.60 7.44
CA TRP A 381 18.30 -1.35 6.01
C TRP A 381 18.74 0.10 5.73
N PRO A 382 19.84 0.33 4.94
CA PRO A 382 20.73 -0.71 4.39
C PRO A 382 21.35 -1.60 5.46
N ALA A 383 21.76 -2.81 5.05
CA ALA A 383 22.44 -3.75 5.94
C ALA A 383 23.68 -3.10 6.58
N LYS A 384 23.94 -3.35 7.86
CA LYS A 384 25.08 -2.76 8.58
C LYS A 384 26.44 -3.12 7.96
N GLU A 385 26.49 -4.29 7.34
CA GLU A 385 27.66 -4.82 6.67
C GLU A 385 27.88 -4.24 5.26
N ALA A 386 26.90 -3.48 4.75
CA ALA A 386 27.00 -2.87 3.43
C ALA A 386 28.10 -1.79 3.40
N THR A 387 28.96 -1.87 2.41
CA THR A 387 30.01 -0.86 2.17
C THR A 387 29.77 -0.17 0.83
N THR A 388 29.91 1.15 0.83
CA THR A 388 29.81 1.93 -0.41
C THR A 388 31.03 1.66 -1.30
N ARG A 389 30.78 1.34 -2.59
CA ARG A 389 31.81 1.25 -3.62
C ARG A 389 31.43 2.13 -4.79
N ALA A 390 32.42 2.80 -5.38
CA ALA A 390 32.22 3.57 -6.59
C ALA A 390 32.34 2.67 -7.83
N LEU A 391 31.38 2.77 -8.74
CA LEU A 391 31.46 2.19 -10.09
C LEU A 391 31.63 3.33 -11.07
N TYR A 392 32.75 3.33 -11.81
CA TYR A 392 33.06 4.34 -12.80
C TYR A 392 32.67 3.82 -14.19
N LEU A 393 31.83 4.58 -14.89
CA LEU A 393 31.53 4.32 -16.29
C LEU A 393 32.60 4.99 -17.14
N HIS A 394 33.15 4.25 -18.09
CA HIS A 394 34.08 4.78 -19.10
C HIS A 394 33.36 4.78 -20.46
N PRO A 395 33.67 5.76 -21.35
CA PRO A 395 33.14 5.81 -22.70
C PRO A 395 33.57 4.61 -23.54
#